data_47a756aadbbc77b4b538472b77585508
#
_entry.id   47a756aadbbc77b4b538472b77585508
#
_cell.length_a   1.000
_cell.length_b   1.000
_cell.length_c   1.000
_cell.angle_alpha   90.00
_cell.angle_beta   90.00
_cell.angle_gamma   90.00
#
_symmetry.space_group_name_H-M   'P 1'
#
loop_
_entity.id
_entity.type
_entity.pdbx_description
1 polymer ?
#
loop_
_entity_poly.entity_id
_entity_poly.type
_entity_poly.pdbx_seq_one_letter_code
_entity_poly.pdbx_strand_id
1 'polypeptide(L)'
;RKLAEWRPLKGLPEGMPTLSLAEEYFKEYSKLDEFGYNIFDDDSCWDEEKFEGDAYRGYAWIANVIEVEVDTDTYEVSAEKVCVAAEVGRAINPMQLRGQITGGLLQAIGWSHLEDMRVDEKGRYTASHMNAYLVPTTLDTPEWEIELLEDPCAQGCFGAKGIGELPMNAAGPAFVSAVDNAAGVFCDSIPCTGEKLFRLVLNEEKKTAEGGN
;
A
#
# COMPACT_ATOMS: atom_id res chain seq x y z
N ARG A 1 22.57 -12.85 -20.88
CA ARG A 1 23.97 -12.55 -21.22
C ARG A 1 24.82 -13.81 -21.07
N LYS A 2 24.95 -14.38 -19.89
CA LYS A 2 25.74 -15.57 -19.56
C LYS A 2 25.46 -16.76 -20.51
N LEU A 3 24.21 -17.09 -20.77
CA LEU A 3 23.82 -18.13 -21.72
C LEU A 3 24.22 -17.80 -23.15
N ALA A 4 24.14 -16.54 -23.58
CA ALA A 4 24.52 -16.11 -24.91
C ALA A 4 26.05 -16.20 -25.15
N GLU A 5 26.85 -15.92 -24.11
CA GLU A 5 28.31 -16.07 -24.14
C GLU A 5 28.74 -17.53 -24.08
N TRP A 6 28.01 -18.39 -23.34
CA TRP A 6 28.30 -19.83 -23.19
C TRP A 6 27.88 -20.66 -24.41
N ARG A 7 26.78 -20.32 -25.07
CA ARG A 7 26.23 -21.07 -26.22
C ARG A 7 27.24 -21.38 -27.32
N PRO A 8 28.01 -20.41 -27.86
CA PRO A 8 28.96 -20.67 -28.92
C PRO A 8 30.13 -21.54 -28.46
N LEU A 9 30.52 -21.49 -27.19
CA LEU A 9 31.58 -22.31 -26.62
C LEU A 9 31.23 -23.81 -26.61
N LYS A 10 29.94 -24.11 -26.67
CA LYS A 10 29.40 -25.50 -26.70
C LYS A 10 28.90 -25.92 -28.07
N GLY A 11 29.07 -25.09 -29.08
CA GLY A 11 28.61 -25.38 -30.44
C GLY A 11 27.08 -25.54 -30.58
N LEU A 12 26.31 -24.92 -29.66
CA LEU A 12 24.86 -25.02 -29.66
C LEU A 12 24.24 -24.09 -30.73
N PRO A 13 23.09 -24.47 -31.33
CA PRO A 13 22.45 -23.67 -32.38
C PRO A 13 22.09 -22.26 -31.97
N GLU A 14 22.25 -21.30 -32.87
CA GLU A 14 21.87 -19.90 -32.63
C GLU A 14 20.37 -19.70 -32.34
N GLY A 15 19.52 -20.50 -32.98
CA GLY A 15 18.06 -20.45 -32.81
C GLY A 15 17.52 -21.25 -31.61
N MET A 16 18.36 -21.80 -30.74
CA MET A 16 17.90 -22.58 -29.59
C MET A 16 17.08 -21.70 -28.63
N PRO A 17 15.86 -22.13 -28.23
CA PRO A 17 15.05 -21.41 -27.24
C PRO A 17 15.80 -21.21 -25.93
N THR A 18 15.60 -20.05 -25.29
CA THR A 18 16.29 -19.69 -24.02
C THR A 18 16.09 -20.74 -22.93
N LEU A 19 14.89 -21.31 -22.80
CA LEU A 19 14.60 -22.35 -21.81
C LEU A 19 15.46 -23.60 -22.05
N SER A 20 15.50 -24.13 -23.32
CA SER A 20 16.31 -25.28 -23.66
C SER A 20 17.82 -25.03 -23.48
N LEU A 21 18.25 -23.80 -23.75
CA LEU A 21 19.63 -23.38 -23.52
C LEU A 21 19.96 -23.33 -22.00
N ALA A 22 19.02 -22.91 -21.19
CA ALA A 22 19.15 -22.91 -19.74
C ALA A 22 19.20 -24.35 -19.19
N GLU A 23 18.35 -25.25 -19.68
CA GLU A 23 18.37 -26.67 -19.31
C GLU A 23 19.72 -27.34 -19.60
N GLU A 24 20.30 -27.10 -20.79
CA GLU A 24 21.64 -27.60 -21.12
C GLU A 24 22.73 -27.01 -20.20
N TYR A 25 22.64 -25.71 -19.89
CA TYR A 25 23.56 -25.06 -18.98
C TYR A 25 23.49 -25.67 -17.57
N PHE A 26 22.26 -25.95 -17.07
CA PHE A 26 22.05 -26.56 -15.76
C PHE A 26 22.63 -27.97 -15.63
N LYS A 27 22.67 -28.74 -16.72
CA LYS A 27 23.28 -30.07 -16.71
C LYS A 27 24.77 -30.02 -16.39
N GLU A 28 25.45 -28.93 -16.77
CA GLU A 28 26.89 -28.76 -16.55
C GLU A 28 27.20 -28.05 -15.25
N TYR A 29 26.46 -26.99 -14.93
CA TYR A 29 26.83 -26.07 -13.83
C TYR A 29 25.89 -26.12 -12.62
N SER A 30 24.76 -26.80 -12.70
CA SER A 30 23.75 -26.91 -11.62
C SER A 30 23.24 -25.59 -11.05
N LYS A 31 23.65 -24.44 -11.60
CA LYS A 31 23.32 -23.11 -11.14
C LYS A 31 23.40 -22.09 -12.27
N LEU A 32 22.35 -21.30 -12.44
CA LEU A 32 22.32 -20.17 -13.36
C LEU A 32 21.84 -18.93 -12.60
N ASP A 33 22.76 -18.06 -12.28
CA ASP A 33 22.51 -16.76 -11.64
C ASP A 33 23.25 -15.66 -12.40
N GLU A 34 22.63 -14.49 -12.46
CA GLU A 34 23.20 -13.30 -13.08
C GLU A 34 22.74 -12.07 -12.30
N PHE A 35 23.61 -11.08 -12.21
CA PHE A 35 23.29 -9.79 -11.59
C PHE A 35 22.99 -8.78 -12.70
N GLY A 36 21.85 -8.11 -12.58
CA GLY A 36 21.50 -6.97 -13.40
C GLY A 36 21.43 -5.69 -12.56
N TYR A 37 21.97 -4.62 -13.09
CA TYR A 37 21.92 -3.31 -12.49
C TYR A 37 21.16 -2.36 -13.41
N ASN A 38 20.26 -1.58 -12.86
CA ASN A 38 19.76 -0.38 -13.51
C ASN A 38 20.52 0.80 -12.92
N ILE A 39 21.47 1.33 -13.68
CA ILE A 39 22.25 2.51 -13.29
C ILE A 39 21.52 3.70 -13.89
N PHE A 40 21.13 4.62 -13.04
CA PHE A 40 20.57 5.89 -13.47
C PHE A 40 21.71 6.91 -13.61
N ASP A 41 21.65 7.72 -14.63
CA ASP A 41 22.47 8.94 -14.66
C ASP A 41 21.99 9.84 -13.52
N ASP A 42 22.93 10.31 -12.72
CA ASP A 42 22.60 11.09 -11.53
C ASP A 42 22.35 12.55 -11.91
N ASP A 43 21.18 12.81 -12.48
CA ASP A 43 20.68 14.15 -12.77
C ASP A 43 19.90 14.75 -11.57
N SER A 44 19.91 14.07 -10.40
CA SER A 44 19.23 14.58 -9.21
C SER A 44 19.96 15.80 -8.66
N CYS A 45 19.29 16.92 -8.70
CA CYS A 45 19.79 18.19 -8.13
C CYS A 45 19.28 18.35 -6.69
N TRP A 46 19.60 17.41 -5.79
CA TRP A 46 19.23 17.51 -4.39
C TRP A 46 20.33 18.19 -3.57
N ASP A 47 19.99 19.28 -2.89
CA ASP A 47 20.85 19.99 -1.94
C ASP A 47 20.48 19.54 -0.52
N GLU A 48 21.33 18.72 0.10
CA GLU A 48 21.10 18.18 1.44
C GLU A 48 21.14 19.22 2.56
N GLU A 49 21.86 20.34 2.35
CA GLU A 49 21.95 21.41 3.36
C GLU A 49 20.70 22.29 3.38
N LYS A 50 20.11 22.51 2.20
CA LYS A 50 18.91 23.34 2.06
C LYS A 50 17.62 22.56 2.02
N PHE A 51 17.67 21.23 1.87
CA PHE A 51 16.54 20.36 1.60
C PHE A 51 15.73 20.81 0.37
N GLU A 52 16.40 21.22 -0.69
CA GLU A 52 15.81 21.72 -1.92
C GLU A 52 16.29 20.92 -3.13
N GLY A 53 15.41 20.74 -4.11
CA GLY A 53 15.70 20.11 -5.38
C GLY A 53 14.85 18.86 -5.65
N ASP A 54 15.22 18.12 -6.70
CA ASP A 54 14.55 16.87 -7.10
C ASP A 54 15.15 15.68 -6.33
N ALA A 55 14.45 15.25 -5.27
CA ALA A 55 14.85 14.09 -4.48
C ALA A 55 14.42 12.74 -5.14
N TYR A 56 13.46 12.77 -6.06
CA TYR A 56 12.84 11.57 -6.63
C TYR A 56 12.79 11.66 -8.15
N ARG A 57 13.05 10.52 -8.82
CA ARG A 57 13.08 10.43 -10.29
C ARG A 57 11.72 10.15 -10.93
N GLY A 58 10.73 9.90 -10.15
CA GLY A 58 9.38 9.65 -10.60
C GLY A 58 8.42 9.52 -9.44
N TYR A 59 7.18 9.87 -9.69
CA TYR A 59 6.09 9.83 -8.71
C TYR A 59 5.03 8.86 -9.20
N ALA A 60 4.63 7.95 -8.32
CA ALA A 60 3.46 7.12 -8.52
C ALA A 60 2.24 7.80 -7.88
N TRP A 61 1.06 7.53 -8.40
CA TRP A 61 -0.19 8.17 -7.98
C TRP A 61 -1.22 7.13 -7.58
N ILE A 62 -2.00 7.45 -6.56
CA ILE A 62 -3.11 6.60 -6.15
C ILE A 62 -4.31 7.46 -5.77
N ALA A 63 -5.50 7.00 -6.14
CA ALA A 63 -6.77 7.54 -5.69
C ALA A 63 -7.61 6.40 -5.11
N ASN A 64 -8.22 6.63 -3.95
CA ASN A 64 -9.04 5.66 -3.25
C ASN A 64 -10.42 6.21 -2.98
N VAL A 65 -11.44 5.37 -3.18
CA VAL A 65 -12.81 5.60 -2.72
C VAL A 65 -13.17 4.41 -1.82
N ILE A 66 -13.60 4.69 -0.60
CA ILE A 66 -13.91 3.67 0.39
C ILE A 66 -15.38 3.81 0.80
N GLU A 67 -16.10 2.69 0.74
CA GLU A 67 -17.45 2.54 1.25
C GLU A 67 -17.39 1.83 2.60
N VAL A 68 -18.08 2.39 3.59
CA VAL A 68 -18.13 1.86 4.96
C VAL A 68 -19.57 1.65 5.40
N GLU A 69 -19.78 0.69 6.28
CA GLU A 69 -20.99 0.53 7.07
C GLU A 69 -20.66 0.86 8.53
N VAL A 70 -21.54 1.62 9.18
CA VAL A 70 -21.47 1.95 10.60
C VAL A 70 -22.71 1.45 11.29
N ASP A 71 -22.57 0.50 12.20
CA ASP A 71 -23.67 0.05 13.07
C ASP A 71 -23.96 1.15 14.10
N THR A 72 -25.16 1.70 14.07
CA THR A 72 -25.55 2.82 14.94
C THR A 72 -25.83 2.43 16.39
N ASP A 73 -25.97 1.14 16.69
CA ASP A 73 -26.19 0.63 18.03
C ASP A 73 -24.89 0.27 18.74
N THR A 74 -23.92 -0.29 17.99
CA THR A 74 -22.63 -0.75 18.54
C THR A 74 -21.45 0.16 18.21
N TYR A 75 -21.61 1.01 17.19
CA TYR A 75 -20.54 1.84 16.60
C TYR A 75 -19.38 1.02 16.01
N GLU A 76 -19.65 -0.23 15.66
CA GLU A 76 -18.74 -1.04 14.85
C GLU A 76 -18.73 -0.50 13.43
N VAL A 77 -17.53 -0.46 12.84
CA VAL A 77 -17.31 0.05 11.48
C VAL A 77 -16.70 -1.06 10.65
N SER A 78 -17.30 -1.33 9.50
CA SER A 78 -16.74 -2.22 8.49
C SER A 78 -16.45 -1.48 7.18
N ALA A 79 -15.36 -1.85 6.52
CA ALA A 79 -15.07 -1.45 5.15
C ALA A 79 -15.76 -2.44 4.21
N GLU A 80 -16.73 -1.99 3.45
CA GLU A 80 -17.50 -2.86 2.54
C GLU A 80 -16.84 -2.98 1.17
N LYS A 81 -16.42 -1.85 0.60
CA LYS A 81 -15.81 -1.79 -0.72
C LYS A 81 -14.73 -0.75 -0.79
N VAL A 82 -13.65 -1.07 -1.52
CA VAL A 82 -12.57 -0.14 -1.83
C VAL A 82 -12.31 -0.14 -3.33
N CYS A 83 -12.54 1.01 -3.96
CA CYS A 83 -12.22 1.26 -5.36
C CYS A 83 -10.90 2.04 -5.43
N VAL A 84 -9.96 1.56 -6.23
CA VAL A 84 -8.60 2.11 -6.34
C VAL A 84 -8.20 2.30 -7.78
N ALA A 85 -7.68 3.48 -8.10
CA ALA A 85 -6.92 3.72 -9.32
C ALA A 85 -5.47 4.01 -8.94
N ALA A 86 -4.54 3.18 -9.40
CA ALA A 86 -3.11 3.31 -9.10
C ALA A 86 -2.29 3.43 -10.38
N GLU A 87 -1.56 4.54 -10.53
CA GLU A 87 -0.59 4.77 -11.57
C GLU A 87 0.80 4.41 -11.04
N VAL A 88 1.42 3.39 -11.64
CA VAL A 88 2.62 2.72 -11.14
C VAL A 88 3.74 2.60 -12.18
N GLY A 89 3.67 3.41 -13.22
CA GLY A 89 4.50 3.22 -14.40
C GLY A 89 4.07 1.95 -15.12
N ARG A 90 5.00 1.09 -15.47
CA ARG A 90 4.70 -0.21 -16.08
C ARG A 90 4.49 -1.28 -15.01
N ALA A 91 3.37 -1.97 -15.06
CA ALA A 91 3.07 -3.09 -14.17
C ALA A 91 3.86 -4.35 -14.59
N ILE A 92 5.02 -4.57 -13.98
CA ILE A 92 5.90 -5.70 -14.30
C ILE A 92 5.24 -7.04 -13.94
N ASN A 93 4.57 -7.08 -12.80
CA ASN A 93 3.80 -8.26 -12.36
C ASN A 93 2.46 -7.80 -11.77
N PRO A 94 1.40 -7.75 -12.58
CA PRO A 94 0.09 -7.24 -12.15
C PRO A 94 -0.51 -8.00 -10.94
N MET A 95 -0.25 -9.30 -10.81
CA MET A 95 -0.75 -10.10 -9.69
C MET A 95 -0.08 -9.70 -8.37
N GLN A 96 1.24 -9.59 -8.34
CA GLN A 96 1.98 -9.13 -7.16
C GLN A 96 1.65 -7.68 -6.83
N LEU A 97 1.49 -6.85 -7.85
CA LEU A 97 1.11 -5.45 -7.70
C LEU A 97 -0.25 -5.30 -7.02
N ARG A 98 -1.26 -6.06 -7.46
CA ARG A 98 -2.57 -6.10 -6.78
C ARG A 98 -2.46 -6.56 -5.34
N GLY A 99 -1.65 -7.57 -5.05
CA GLY A 99 -1.37 -8.03 -3.68
C GLY A 99 -0.72 -6.96 -2.82
N GLN A 100 0.21 -6.17 -3.36
CA GLN A 100 0.83 -5.04 -2.66
C GLN A 100 -0.20 -3.93 -2.36
N ILE A 101 -1.06 -3.61 -3.32
CA ILE A 101 -2.12 -2.62 -3.15
C ILE A 101 -3.10 -3.05 -2.06
N THR A 102 -3.66 -4.26 -2.15
CA THR A 102 -4.65 -4.73 -1.15
C THR A 102 -4.06 -4.85 0.24
N GLY A 103 -2.82 -5.35 0.36
CA GLY A 103 -2.14 -5.46 1.65
C GLY A 103 -1.86 -4.11 2.31
N GLY A 104 -1.39 -3.12 1.54
CA GLY A 104 -1.14 -1.77 2.06
C GLY A 104 -2.42 -1.02 2.42
N LEU A 105 -3.48 -1.16 1.62
CA LEU A 105 -4.79 -0.57 1.91
C LEU A 105 -5.41 -1.17 3.17
N LEU A 106 -5.39 -2.49 3.33
CA LEU A 106 -5.92 -3.14 4.54
C LEU A 106 -5.14 -2.73 5.79
N GLN A 107 -3.83 -2.59 5.68
CA GLN A 107 -3.00 -2.06 6.77
C GLN A 107 -3.41 -0.64 7.16
N ALA A 108 -3.65 0.24 6.19
CA ALA A 108 -4.09 1.61 6.45
C ALA A 108 -5.50 1.68 7.08
N ILE A 109 -6.42 0.82 6.64
CA ILE A 109 -7.75 0.68 7.23
C ILE A 109 -7.62 0.24 8.70
N GLY A 110 -6.84 -0.82 8.97
CA GLY A 110 -6.61 -1.27 10.35
C GLY A 110 -6.03 -0.19 11.25
N TRP A 111 -5.02 0.51 10.76
CA TRP A 111 -4.40 1.63 11.46
C TRP A 111 -5.37 2.79 11.74
N SER A 112 -6.36 2.96 10.87
CA SER A 112 -7.32 4.05 10.97
C SER A 112 -8.40 3.84 12.02
N HIS A 113 -8.72 2.59 12.43
CA HIS A 113 -9.84 2.35 13.37
C HIS A 113 -9.66 1.18 14.36
N LEU A 114 -8.75 0.22 14.11
CA LEU A 114 -8.56 -0.95 14.98
C LEU A 114 -7.29 -0.87 15.84
N GLU A 115 -6.18 -0.46 15.23
CA GLU A 115 -4.85 -0.53 15.83
C GLU A 115 -4.61 0.64 16.79
N ASP A 116 -4.89 0.43 18.06
CA ASP A 116 -4.75 1.44 19.11
C ASP A 116 -3.56 1.11 20.02
N MET A 117 -2.41 1.68 19.70
CA MET A 117 -1.17 1.50 20.46
C MET A 117 -0.99 2.64 21.48
N ARG A 118 -1.56 2.48 22.67
CA ARG A 118 -1.43 3.46 23.75
C ARG A 118 -0.28 3.13 24.71
N VAL A 119 0.32 4.17 25.24
CA VAL A 119 1.37 4.09 26.26
C VAL A 119 0.84 4.70 27.56
N ASP A 120 1.00 4.01 28.68
CA ASP A 120 0.62 4.52 30.01
C ASP A 120 1.60 5.62 30.50
N GLU A 121 1.26 6.25 31.63
CA GLU A 121 2.10 7.29 32.25
C GLU A 121 3.52 6.83 32.61
N LYS A 122 3.76 5.52 32.66
CA LYS A 122 5.05 4.90 32.96
C LYS A 122 5.80 4.49 31.69
N GLY A 123 5.30 4.81 30.52
CA GLY A 123 5.91 4.46 29.24
C GLY A 123 5.70 3.00 28.81
N ARG A 124 4.72 2.27 29.37
CA ARG A 124 4.42 0.88 29.01
C ARG A 124 3.28 0.82 28.03
N TYR A 125 3.41 -0.04 27.03
CA TYR A 125 2.33 -0.32 26.09
C TYR A 125 1.16 -1.00 26.79
N THR A 126 -0.05 -0.46 26.63
CA THR A 126 -1.27 -1.03 27.19
C THR A 126 -1.80 -2.18 26.36
N ALA A 127 -1.56 -2.15 25.04
CA ALA A 127 -1.91 -3.21 24.10
C ALA A 127 -0.67 -4.07 23.78
N SER A 128 -0.14 -4.79 24.79
CA SER A 128 1.10 -5.57 24.67
C SER A 128 0.92 -7.00 24.15
N HIS A 129 -0.31 -7.42 23.87
CA HIS A 129 -0.67 -8.76 23.41
C HIS A 129 -1.63 -8.67 22.22
N MET A 130 -1.61 -9.69 21.33
CA MET A 130 -2.45 -9.74 20.13
C MET A 130 -3.97 -9.75 20.41
N ASN A 131 -4.38 -10.11 21.61
CA ASN A 131 -5.77 -10.00 22.05
C ASN A 131 -6.20 -8.60 22.49
N ALA A 132 -5.26 -7.68 22.60
CA ALA A 132 -5.51 -6.28 22.96
C ALA A 132 -5.09 -5.31 21.84
N TYR A 133 -4.11 -5.71 21.02
CA TYR A 133 -3.73 -5.00 19.81
C TYR A 133 -4.41 -5.67 18.61
N LEU A 134 -5.51 -5.09 18.18
CA LEU A 134 -6.32 -5.66 17.11
C LEU A 134 -5.74 -5.25 15.74
N VAL A 135 -5.56 -6.23 14.88
CA VAL A 135 -5.20 -6.02 13.46
C VAL A 135 -6.30 -6.62 12.58
N PRO A 136 -6.52 -6.09 11.37
CA PRO A 136 -7.50 -6.66 10.46
C PRO A 136 -7.23 -8.14 10.16
N THR A 137 -8.28 -8.91 10.12
CA THR A 137 -8.28 -10.33 9.72
C THR A 137 -8.83 -10.47 8.31
N THR A 138 -8.94 -11.70 7.80
CA THR A 138 -9.58 -11.96 6.51
C THR A 138 -11.09 -11.65 6.51
N LEU A 139 -11.72 -11.56 7.68
CA LEU A 139 -13.13 -11.20 7.80
C LEU A 139 -13.36 -9.70 7.66
N ASP A 140 -12.33 -8.90 7.95
CA ASP A 140 -12.38 -7.44 7.85
C ASP A 140 -11.98 -6.94 6.45
N THR A 141 -11.75 -7.88 5.51
CA THR A 141 -11.30 -7.56 4.16
C THR A 141 -12.47 -7.13 3.27
N PRO A 142 -12.47 -5.90 2.73
CA PRO A 142 -13.53 -5.41 1.86
C PRO A 142 -13.49 -6.05 0.46
N GLU A 143 -14.52 -5.78 -0.34
CA GLU A 143 -14.48 -6.01 -1.78
C GLU A 143 -13.47 -5.05 -2.43
N TRP A 144 -12.60 -5.58 -3.30
CA TRP A 144 -11.56 -4.81 -3.99
C TRP A 144 -11.89 -4.58 -5.46
N GLU A 145 -11.95 -3.33 -5.88
CA GLU A 145 -11.99 -2.92 -7.28
C GLU A 145 -10.73 -2.13 -7.58
N ILE A 146 -9.80 -2.71 -8.36
CA ILE A 146 -8.48 -2.13 -8.60
C ILE A 146 -8.26 -1.90 -10.08
N GLU A 147 -8.05 -0.63 -10.46
CA GLU A 147 -7.61 -0.22 -11.79
C GLU A 147 -6.11 0.12 -11.75
N LEU A 148 -5.35 -0.50 -12.65
CA LEU A 148 -3.92 -0.22 -12.81
C LEU A 148 -3.74 0.66 -14.04
N LEU A 149 -3.23 1.86 -13.82
CA LEU A 149 -2.91 2.82 -14.88
C LEU A 149 -1.41 2.74 -15.16
N GLU A 150 -1.05 2.67 -16.44
CA GLU A 150 0.34 2.58 -16.87
C GLU A 150 0.78 3.89 -17.56
N ASP A 151 1.72 4.59 -16.96
CA ASP A 151 2.49 5.68 -17.56
C ASP A 151 3.98 5.39 -17.34
N PRO A 152 4.64 4.70 -18.29
CA PRO A 152 6.00 4.19 -18.10
C PRO A 152 7.00 5.28 -17.76
N CYS A 153 7.70 5.12 -16.64
CA CYS A 153 8.76 6.02 -16.21
C CYS A 153 10.03 5.78 -17.04
N ALA A 154 10.50 6.82 -17.73
CA ALA A 154 11.70 6.72 -18.58
C ALA A 154 12.95 6.31 -17.79
N GLN A 155 13.04 6.67 -16.52
CA GLN A 155 14.15 6.35 -15.63
C GLN A 155 13.92 5.08 -14.80
N GLY A 156 12.71 4.51 -14.82
CA GLY A 156 12.38 3.30 -14.07
C GLY A 156 12.85 2.03 -14.76
N CYS A 157 13.23 1.00 -14.01
CA CYS A 157 13.51 -0.33 -14.54
C CYS A 157 12.33 -0.83 -15.37
N PHE A 158 12.53 -1.03 -16.67
CA PHE A 158 11.48 -1.40 -17.61
C PHE A 158 10.26 -0.46 -17.62
N GLY A 159 10.40 0.77 -17.13
CA GLY A 159 9.33 1.74 -17.02
C GLY A 159 8.50 1.67 -15.72
N ALA A 160 8.87 0.82 -14.77
CA ALA A 160 8.16 0.70 -13.50
C ALA A 160 8.49 1.85 -12.54
N LYS A 161 7.53 2.16 -11.66
CA LYS A 161 7.67 3.05 -10.50
C LYS A 161 7.60 2.26 -9.20
N GLY A 162 8.09 2.83 -8.10
CA GLY A 162 7.96 2.22 -6.77
C GLY A 162 6.50 2.24 -6.27
N ILE A 163 6.09 1.21 -5.54
CA ILE A 163 4.73 1.08 -4.99
C ILE A 163 4.72 0.61 -3.53
N GLY A 164 5.86 0.53 -2.87
CA GLY A 164 5.94 -0.05 -1.52
C GLY A 164 4.99 0.59 -0.52
N GLU A 165 5.01 1.91 -0.39
CA GLU A 165 4.24 2.67 0.61
C GLU A 165 3.00 3.36 0.03
N LEU A 166 2.92 3.47 -1.30
CA LEU A 166 1.85 4.20 -1.99
C LEU A 166 0.43 3.80 -1.55
N PRO A 167 0.09 2.50 -1.40
CA PRO A 167 -1.26 2.11 -1.04
C PRO A 167 -1.69 2.57 0.36
N MET A 168 -0.74 2.74 1.28
CA MET A 168 -1.04 3.15 2.65
C MET A 168 -1.34 4.66 2.77
N ASN A 169 -0.74 5.48 1.90
CA ASN A 169 -0.74 6.93 2.10
C ASN A 169 -2.12 7.58 2.04
N ALA A 170 -3.01 7.14 1.16
CA ALA A 170 -4.31 7.77 0.94
C ALA A 170 -5.48 7.03 1.60
N ALA A 171 -5.31 5.76 1.99
CA ALA A 171 -6.41 4.94 2.46
C ALA A 171 -6.90 5.32 3.85
N GLY A 172 -6.01 5.68 4.76
CA GLY A 172 -6.38 6.11 6.11
C GLY A 172 -7.32 7.32 6.12
N PRO A 173 -6.93 8.45 5.50
CA PRO A 173 -7.81 9.62 5.38
C PRO A 173 -9.12 9.32 4.64
N ALA A 174 -9.09 8.49 3.58
CA ALA A 174 -10.29 8.14 2.84
C ALA A 174 -11.27 7.33 3.70
N PHE A 175 -10.75 6.38 4.50
CA PHE A 175 -11.56 5.59 5.42
C PHE A 175 -12.21 6.47 6.49
N VAL A 176 -11.45 7.32 7.17
CA VAL A 176 -11.98 8.20 8.22
C VAL A 176 -13.00 9.18 7.64
N SER A 177 -12.75 9.74 6.44
CA SER A 177 -13.73 10.61 5.77
C SER A 177 -15.03 9.87 5.42
N ALA A 178 -14.97 8.59 5.08
CA ALA A 178 -16.16 7.79 4.85
C ALA A 178 -16.95 7.55 6.15
N VAL A 179 -16.26 7.28 7.27
CA VAL A 179 -16.87 7.15 8.61
C VAL A 179 -17.50 8.46 9.05
N ASP A 180 -16.81 9.59 8.89
CA ASP A 180 -17.32 10.92 9.20
C ASP A 180 -18.62 11.22 8.43
N ASN A 181 -18.63 10.89 7.14
CA ASN A 181 -19.81 11.05 6.29
C ASN A 181 -20.97 10.15 6.72
N ALA A 182 -20.69 8.91 7.09
CA ALA A 182 -21.71 7.95 7.51
C ALA A 182 -22.32 8.31 8.87
N ALA A 183 -21.49 8.75 9.83
CA ALA A 183 -21.92 9.05 11.20
C ALA A 183 -22.31 10.53 11.44
N GLY A 184 -22.07 11.41 10.48
CA GLY A 184 -22.35 12.84 10.61
C GLY A 184 -21.47 13.55 11.64
N VAL A 185 -20.23 13.11 11.82
CA VAL A 185 -19.26 13.65 12.78
C VAL A 185 -17.96 14.08 12.09
N PHE A 186 -17.01 14.61 12.84
CA PHE A 186 -15.66 14.90 12.38
C PHE A 186 -14.64 14.27 13.33
N CYS A 187 -13.90 13.28 12.83
CA CYS A 187 -12.84 12.61 13.56
C CYS A 187 -11.48 13.22 13.17
N ASP A 188 -10.91 14.00 14.04
CA ASP A 188 -9.69 14.79 13.81
C ASP A 188 -8.38 14.01 14.03
N SER A 189 -8.46 12.77 14.46
CA SER A 189 -7.29 11.94 14.76
C SER A 189 -7.60 10.46 14.67
N ILE A 190 -6.60 9.65 14.38
CA ILE A 190 -6.69 8.18 14.28
C ILE A 190 -5.98 7.51 15.47
N PRO A 191 -6.39 6.30 15.82
CA PRO A 191 -7.49 5.54 15.26
C PRO A 191 -8.87 6.11 15.64
N CYS A 192 -9.83 6.03 14.70
CA CYS A 192 -11.24 6.33 14.93
C CYS A 192 -11.94 5.05 15.38
N THR A 193 -11.66 4.62 16.62
CA THR A 193 -12.26 3.40 17.20
C THR A 193 -13.76 3.59 17.44
N GLY A 194 -14.52 2.49 17.54
CA GLY A 194 -15.95 2.55 17.85
C GLY A 194 -16.27 3.33 19.13
N GLU A 195 -15.44 3.21 20.18
CA GLU A 195 -15.56 4.00 21.41
C GLU A 195 -15.38 5.51 21.14
N LYS A 196 -14.39 5.87 20.30
CA LYS A 196 -14.17 7.28 19.94
C LYS A 196 -15.32 7.81 19.09
N LEU A 197 -15.78 7.03 18.11
CA LEU A 197 -16.92 7.38 17.27
C LEU A 197 -18.18 7.61 18.10
N PHE A 198 -18.52 6.71 19.01
CA PHE A 198 -19.61 6.88 19.96
C PHE A 198 -19.53 8.21 20.71
N ARG A 199 -18.36 8.55 21.24
CA ARG A 199 -18.16 9.82 21.96
C ARG A 199 -18.35 11.05 21.08
N LEU A 200 -17.92 10.99 19.83
CA LEU A 200 -18.11 12.08 18.86
C LEU A 200 -19.59 12.28 18.54
N VAL A 201 -20.33 11.21 18.23
CA VAL A 201 -21.76 11.28 17.95
C VAL A 201 -22.53 11.83 19.15
N LEU A 202 -22.28 11.33 20.36
CA LEU A 202 -22.90 11.80 21.59
C LEU A 202 -22.66 13.31 21.86
N ASN A 203 -21.47 13.80 21.50
CA ASN A 203 -21.15 15.22 21.66
C ASN A 203 -21.89 16.10 20.64
N GLU A 204 -22.05 15.65 19.41
CA GLU A 204 -22.81 16.38 18.38
C GLU A 204 -24.31 16.41 18.72
N GLU A 205 -24.89 15.34 19.23
CA GLU A 205 -26.27 15.30 19.71
C GLU A 205 -26.51 16.31 20.84
N LYS A 206 -25.59 16.41 21.81
CA LYS A 206 -25.69 17.40 22.90
C LYS A 206 -25.63 18.83 22.39
N LYS A 207 -24.72 19.15 21.48
CA LYS A 207 -24.63 20.50 20.88
C LYS A 207 -25.92 20.87 20.14
N THR A 208 -26.48 19.91 19.39
CA THR A 208 -27.74 20.13 18.67
C THR A 208 -28.92 20.37 19.63
N ALA A 209 -28.96 19.65 20.74
CA ALA A 209 -29.99 19.83 21.80
C ALA A 209 -29.86 21.17 22.53
N GLU A 210 -28.64 21.66 22.74
CA GLU A 210 -28.38 22.94 23.44
C GLU A 210 -28.51 24.15 22.51
N GLY A 211 -28.24 24.00 21.19
CA GLY A 211 -28.31 25.07 20.19
C GLY A 211 -29.70 25.31 19.61
N GLY A 212 -30.70 24.51 19.96
CA GLY A 212 -32.08 24.59 19.48
C GLY A 212 -33.04 25.45 20.33
N ASN A 213 -32.54 26.31 21.22
CA ASN A 213 -33.34 27.26 22.02
C ASN A 213 -33.16 28.68 21.55
#